data_bfb1715f7870728bf265ccee00bda675
#
_entry.id   bfb1715f7870728bf265ccee00bda675
#
_cell.length_a   1.000
_cell.length_b   1.000
_cell.length_c   1.000
_cell.angle_alpha   90.00
_cell.angle_beta   90.00
_cell.angle_gamma   90.00
#
_symmetry.space_group_name_H-M   'P 1'
#
loop_
_entity.id
_entity.type
_entity.pdbx_description
1 polymer ?
#
loop_
_entity_poly.entity_id
_entity_poly.type
_entity_poly.pdbx_seq_one_letter_code
_entity_poly.pdbx_strand_id
1 'polypeptide(L)'
;MAARQGAGILLLLYIVFSAGQPFAAPAQRQDAPRHLYDRIMEEFKHRDYEAAMAGFRLFIELHGQSALAANAQYWIGECQFRTRRYRDALQSFYDVVSNYPLSPKLAASTLKLGQTYIKLRDQEKARLMFDRVIDQYPESPEAEVARKAVEALSPSEEPSTSSPQLQSE
;
A
#
# COMPACT_ATOMS: atom_id res chain seq x y z
N MET A 1 4.08 -94.36 6.26
CA MET A 1 3.11 -93.77 7.18
C MET A 1 3.21 -92.24 7.13
N ALA A 2 2.09 -91.64 6.80
CA ALA A 2 1.67 -90.31 7.01
C ALA A 2 2.58 -89.15 6.52
N ALA A 3 2.20 -88.62 5.38
CA ALA A 3 2.49 -87.30 4.88
C ALA A 3 1.80 -86.22 5.75
N ARG A 4 2.45 -85.12 6.05
CA ARG A 4 1.83 -83.89 6.48
C ARG A 4 2.22 -82.74 5.55
N GLN A 5 1.25 -82.37 4.75
CA GLN A 5 1.30 -81.20 3.91
C GLN A 5 1.25 -79.96 4.79
N GLY A 6 2.23 -79.11 4.65
CA GLY A 6 2.24 -77.74 5.21
C GLY A 6 1.69 -76.72 4.19
N ALA A 7 0.52 -76.21 4.47
CA ALA A 7 -0.09 -75.21 3.65
C ALA A 7 0.68 -73.83 3.81
N GLY A 8 1.30 -73.40 2.72
CA GLY A 8 1.89 -72.04 2.64
C GLY A 8 0.81 -71.01 2.54
N ILE A 9 0.68 -70.16 3.56
CA ILE A 9 -0.16 -69.02 3.54
C ILE A 9 0.58 -67.95 2.76
N LEU A 10 0.15 -67.72 1.52
CA LEU A 10 0.56 -66.57 0.71
C LEU A 10 -0.11 -65.30 1.29
N LEU A 11 0.65 -64.57 2.06
CA LEU A 11 0.24 -63.25 2.56
C LEU A 11 0.41 -62.25 1.41
N LEU A 12 -0.67 -62.05 0.63
CA LEU A 12 -0.76 -60.96 -0.34
C LEU A 12 -0.78 -59.63 0.42
N LEU A 13 0.39 -58.98 0.49
CA LEU A 13 0.52 -57.58 0.88
C LEU A 13 -0.17 -56.71 -0.17
N TYR A 14 -1.40 -56.37 0.10
CA TYR A 14 -2.11 -55.31 -0.62
C TYR A 14 -1.46 -53.99 -0.23
N ILE A 15 -0.46 -53.54 -1.01
CA ILE A 15 0.01 -52.18 -0.95
C ILE A 15 -1.10 -51.32 -1.54
N VAL A 16 -1.95 -50.77 -0.66
CA VAL A 16 -2.85 -49.70 -1.03
C VAL A 16 -1.97 -48.48 -1.39
N PHE A 17 -1.71 -48.32 -2.68
CA PHE A 17 -1.14 -47.12 -3.25
C PHE A 17 -2.20 -46.05 -3.06
N SER A 18 -2.19 -45.41 -1.90
CA SER A 18 -2.94 -44.20 -1.66
C SER A 18 -2.44 -43.18 -2.70
N ALA A 19 -3.25 -43.03 -3.77
CA ALA A 19 -3.01 -41.99 -4.77
C ALA A 19 -2.89 -40.66 -4.03
N GLY A 20 -1.66 -40.20 -3.90
CA GLY A 20 -1.36 -38.90 -3.27
C GLY A 20 -2.23 -37.85 -3.93
N GLN A 21 -3.02 -37.19 -3.13
CA GLN A 21 -3.70 -35.96 -3.54
C GLN A 21 -2.67 -35.09 -4.24
N PRO A 22 -2.94 -34.54 -5.43
CA PRO A 22 -2.00 -33.66 -6.06
C PRO A 22 -1.77 -32.52 -5.10
N PHE A 23 -0.55 -32.44 -4.58
CA PHE A 23 -0.10 -31.31 -3.77
C PHE A 23 -0.35 -30.07 -4.61
N ALA A 24 -1.30 -29.24 -4.19
CA ALA A 24 -1.68 -28.05 -4.93
C ALA A 24 -0.42 -27.29 -5.33
N ALA A 25 -0.24 -27.12 -6.62
CA ALA A 25 0.96 -26.54 -7.19
C ALA A 25 1.32 -25.23 -6.50
N PRO A 26 2.61 -24.90 -6.29
CA PRO A 26 3.04 -23.66 -5.63
C PRO A 26 2.47 -22.37 -6.24
N ALA A 27 2.09 -22.40 -7.52
CA ALA A 27 1.44 -21.30 -8.20
C ALA A 27 0.10 -20.88 -7.54
N GLN A 28 -0.74 -21.82 -7.14
CA GLN A 28 -2.02 -21.52 -6.51
C GLN A 28 -1.89 -20.86 -5.12
N ARG A 29 -0.77 -21.07 -4.41
CA ARG A 29 -0.47 -20.40 -3.14
C ARG A 29 -0.02 -18.95 -3.34
N GLN A 30 0.60 -18.64 -4.48
CA GLN A 30 1.06 -17.27 -4.79
C GLN A 30 -0.09 -16.38 -5.24
N ASP A 31 -1.16 -16.94 -5.80
CA ASP A 31 -2.33 -16.18 -6.28
C ASP A 31 -3.31 -15.82 -5.16
N ALA A 32 -3.33 -16.57 -4.05
CA ALA A 32 -4.27 -16.34 -2.94
C ALA A 32 -4.19 -14.91 -2.34
N PRO A 33 -3.00 -14.31 -2.07
CA PRO A 33 -2.90 -12.93 -1.61
C PRO A 33 -3.45 -11.95 -2.64
N ARG A 34 -3.20 -12.19 -3.94
CA ARG A 34 -3.66 -11.33 -5.00
C ARG A 34 -5.18 -11.30 -5.09
N HIS A 35 -5.84 -12.46 -5.08
CA HIS A 35 -7.29 -12.56 -5.11
C HIS A 35 -7.96 -11.89 -3.91
N LEU A 36 -7.38 -12.06 -2.70
CA LEU A 36 -7.88 -11.37 -1.51
C LEU A 36 -7.75 -9.86 -1.68
N TYR A 37 -6.59 -9.38 -2.10
CA TYR A 37 -6.33 -7.96 -2.31
C TYR A 37 -7.31 -7.36 -3.34
N ASP A 38 -7.51 -8.03 -4.47
CA ASP A 38 -8.38 -7.54 -5.54
C ASP A 38 -9.85 -7.44 -5.07
N ARG A 39 -10.35 -8.39 -4.25
CA ARG A 39 -11.68 -8.28 -3.64
C ARG A 39 -11.80 -7.07 -2.71
N ILE A 40 -10.80 -6.81 -1.89
CA ILE A 40 -10.80 -5.65 -1.00
C ILE A 40 -10.77 -4.35 -1.81
N MET A 41 -10.08 -4.34 -2.94
CA MET A 41 -10.07 -3.18 -3.85
C MET A 41 -11.45 -2.89 -4.44
N GLU A 42 -12.32 -3.88 -4.62
CA GLU A 42 -13.72 -3.63 -5.05
C GLU A 42 -14.48 -2.86 -3.97
N GLU A 43 -14.33 -3.19 -2.67
CA GLU A 43 -14.94 -2.41 -1.59
C GLU A 43 -14.50 -0.93 -1.63
N PHE A 44 -13.21 -0.68 -1.85
CA PHE A 44 -12.70 0.67 -2.04
C PHE A 44 -13.33 1.39 -3.23
N LYS A 45 -13.48 0.71 -4.37
CA LYS A 45 -14.13 1.27 -5.58
C LYS A 45 -15.60 1.60 -5.34
N HIS A 46 -16.30 0.76 -4.59
CA HIS A 46 -17.67 1.00 -4.15
C HIS A 46 -17.80 2.07 -3.06
N ARG A 47 -16.68 2.67 -2.63
CA ARG A 47 -16.58 3.67 -1.57
C ARG A 47 -16.97 3.15 -0.18
N ASP A 48 -17.03 1.84 -0.01
CA ASP A 48 -17.12 1.24 1.34
C ASP A 48 -15.73 1.25 2.00
N TYR A 49 -15.34 2.45 2.44
CA TYR A 49 -14.01 2.67 2.99
C TYR A 49 -13.78 1.97 4.32
N GLU A 50 -14.84 1.72 5.09
CA GLU A 50 -14.71 1.00 6.36
C GLU A 50 -14.46 -0.50 6.10
N ALA A 51 -15.23 -1.13 5.22
CA ALA A 51 -15.00 -2.51 4.81
C ALA A 51 -13.63 -2.68 4.16
N ALA A 52 -13.26 -1.77 3.24
CA ALA A 52 -11.94 -1.79 2.59
C ALA A 52 -10.80 -1.71 3.62
N MET A 53 -10.88 -0.80 4.61
CA MET A 53 -9.86 -0.69 5.66
C MET A 53 -9.75 -1.95 6.51
N ALA A 54 -10.89 -2.52 6.91
CA ALA A 54 -10.90 -3.77 7.67
C ALA A 54 -10.25 -4.90 6.86
N GLY A 55 -10.59 -5.00 5.58
CA GLY A 55 -10.02 -5.96 4.64
C GLY A 55 -8.51 -5.78 4.46
N PHE A 56 -8.02 -4.55 4.24
CA PHE A 56 -6.58 -4.30 4.09
C PHE A 56 -5.79 -4.57 5.37
N ARG A 57 -6.34 -4.28 6.56
CA ARG A 57 -5.70 -4.66 7.83
C ARG A 57 -5.56 -6.17 7.97
N LEU A 58 -6.64 -6.90 7.70
CA LEU A 58 -6.61 -8.36 7.68
C LEU A 58 -5.62 -8.89 6.64
N PHE A 59 -5.55 -8.26 5.45
CA PHE A 59 -4.57 -8.61 4.43
C PHE A 59 -3.14 -8.48 4.95
N ILE A 60 -2.80 -7.37 5.60
CA ILE A 60 -1.46 -7.16 6.18
C ILE A 60 -1.16 -8.18 7.28
N GLU A 61 -2.14 -8.48 8.13
CA GLU A 61 -1.99 -9.49 9.18
C GLU A 61 -1.67 -10.88 8.60
N LEU A 62 -2.39 -11.30 7.58
CA LEU A 62 -2.24 -12.62 6.95
C LEU A 62 -1.07 -12.70 5.97
N HIS A 63 -0.74 -11.60 5.30
CA HIS A 63 0.18 -11.54 4.16
C HIS A 63 1.18 -10.37 4.26
N GLY A 64 1.62 -10.01 5.47
CA GLY A 64 2.52 -8.88 5.70
C GLY A 64 3.87 -8.96 4.98
N GLN A 65 4.30 -10.16 4.59
CA GLN A 65 5.50 -10.39 3.78
C GLN A 65 5.24 -10.32 2.26
N SER A 66 3.99 -10.12 1.85
CA SER A 66 3.65 -9.97 0.43
C SER A 66 4.15 -8.62 -0.10
N ALA A 67 4.55 -8.61 -1.38
CA ALA A 67 4.85 -7.36 -2.09
C ALA A 67 3.65 -6.38 -2.13
N LEU A 68 2.43 -6.87 -1.87
CA LEU A 68 1.22 -6.06 -1.81
C LEU A 68 0.96 -5.45 -0.42
N ALA A 69 1.72 -5.82 0.63
CA ALA A 69 1.49 -5.31 1.98
C ALA A 69 1.66 -3.78 2.07
N ALA A 70 2.69 -3.24 1.42
CA ALA A 70 2.88 -1.79 1.33
C ALA A 70 1.73 -1.09 0.58
N ASN A 71 1.21 -1.72 -0.48
CA ASN A 71 0.05 -1.20 -1.19
C ASN A 71 -1.20 -1.22 -0.31
N ALA A 72 -1.41 -2.29 0.46
CA ALA A 72 -2.52 -2.40 1.40
C ALA A 72 -2.44 -1.30 2.49
N GLN A 73 -1.25 -1.06 3.05
CA GLN A 73 -1.02 0.01 4.03
C GLN A 73 -1.30 1.41 3.42
N TYR A 74 -0.86 1.64 2.18
CA TYR A 74 -1.19 2.88 1.45
C TYR A 74 -2.70 3.07 1.29
N TRP A 75 -3.45 2.02 0.93
CA TRP A 75 -4.90 2.12 0.75
C TRP A 75 -5.67 2.31 2.06
N ILE A 76 -5.15 1.81 3.20
CA ILE A 76 -5.69 2.17 4.52
C ILE A 76 -5.60 3.69 4.71
N GLY A 77 -4.45 4.30 4.41
CA GLY A 77 -4.27 5.75 4.45
C GLY A 77 -5.23 6.50 3.51
N GLU A 78 -5.45 6.00 2.29
CA GLU A 78 -6.41 6.56 1.34
C GLU A 78 -7.85 6.51 1.86
N CYS A 79 -8.29 5.40 2.45
CA CYS A 79 -9.60 5.27 3.07
C CYS A 79 -9.78 6.29 4.20
N GLN A 80 -8.77 6.41 5.07
CA GLN A 80 -8.78 7.37 6.17
C GLN A 80 -8.81 8.82 5.67
N PHE A 81 -8.03 9.12 4.62
CA PHE A 81 -8.04 10.45 3.99
C PHE A 81 -9.42 10.78 3.41
N ARG A 82 -10.06 9.85 2.71
CA ARG A 82 -11.40 10.04 2.11
C ARG A 82 -12.50 10.16 3.15
N THR A 83 -12.35 9.50 4.29
CA THR A 83 -13.26 9.64 5.44
C THR A 83 -12.89 10.81 6.37
N ARG A 84 -11.96 11.68 5.94
CA ARG A 84 -11.48 12.87 6.67
C ARG A 84 -10.78 12.56 8.00
N ARG A 85 -10.37 11.34 8.24
CA ARG A 85 -9.56 10.94 9.40
C ARG A 85 -8.09 11.25 9.12
N TYR A 86 -7.79 12.54 8.97
CA TYR A 86 -6.49 13.00 8.47
C TYR A 86 -5.31 12.63 9.38
N ARG A 87 -5.50 12.61 10.71
CA ARG A 87 -4.42 12.21 11.63
C ARG A 87 -4.07 10.74 11.49
N ASP A 88 -5.11 9.89 11.33
CA ASP A 88 -4.90 8.46 11.10
C ASP A 88 -4.25 8.22 9.73
N ALA A 89 -4.68 8.97 8.71
CA ALA A 89 -4.09 8.90 7.38
C ALA A 89 -2.60 9.25 7.38
N LEU A 90 -2.18 10.29 8.14
CA LEU A 90 -0.75 10.59 8.33
C LEU A 90 0.00 9.38 8.84
N GLN A 91 -0.49 8.74 9.92
CA GLN A 91 0.18 7.57 10.47
C GLN A 91 0.30 6.46 9.44
N SER A 92 -0.80 6.15 8.72
CA SER A 92 -0.78 5.08 7.73
C SER A 92 0.18 5.34 6.57
N PHE A 93 0.30 6.59 6.09
CA PHE A 93 1.27 6.94 5.05
C PHE A 93 2.71 6.94 5.59
N TYR A 94 2.94 7.37 6.83
CA TYR A 94 4.24 7.25 7.48
C TYR A 94 4.66 5.79 7.65
N ASP A 95 3.72 4.89 8.00
CA ASP A 95 3.99 3.46 8.10
C ASP A 95 4.48 2.88 6.78
N VAL A 96 3.94 3.35 5.62
CA VAL A 96 4.48 2.93 4.32
C VAL A 96 5.94 3.37 4.17
N VAL A 97 6.22 4.64 4.46
CA VAL A 97 7.57 5.20 4.28
C VAL A 97 8.59 4.57 5.21
N SER A 98 8.19 4.23 6.44
CA SER A 98 9.09 3.70 7.47
C SER A 98 9.29 2.19 7.38
N ASN A 99 8.21 1.43 7.12
CA ASN A 99 8.23 -0.02 7.23
C ASN A 99 8.47 -0.71 5.88
N TYR A 100 8.34 0.01 4.76
CA TYR A 100 8.47 -0.56 3.41
C TYR A 100 9.44 0.25 2.53
N PRO A 101 10.73 0.33 2.90
CA PRO A 101 11.70 1.24 2.25
C PRO A 101 12.00 0.93 0.79
N LEU A 102 11.59 -0.24 0.29
CA LEU A 102 11.74 -0.64 -1.11
C LEU A 102 10.41 -0.62 -1.89
N SER A 103 9.36 -0.05 -1.30
CA SER A 103 8.05 -0.04 -1.92
C SER A 103 7.95 0.94 -3.09
N PRO A 104 7.28 0.56 -4.20
CA PRO A 104 6.94 1.50 -5.26
C PRO A 104 5.92 2.57 -4.81
N LYS A 105 5.36 2.45 -3.57
CA LYS A 105 4.42 3.41 -3.00
C LYS A 105 5.08 4.56 -2.21
N LEU A 106 6.43 4.60 -2.14
CA LEU A 106 7.12 5.63 -1.34
C LEU A 106 6.84 7.05 -1.83
N ALA A 107 7.00 7.32 -3.13
CA ALA A 107 6.71 8.63 -3.71
C ALA A 107 5.23 9.03 -3.47
N ALA A 108 4.31 8.13 -3.78
CA ALA A 108 2.88 8.35 -3.60
C ALA A 108 2.52 8.59 -2.13
N SER A 109 3.09 7.82 -1.19
CA SER A 109 2.84 7.98 0.24
C SER A 109 3.40 9.30 0.77
N THR A 110 4.61 9.70 0.34
CA THR A 110 5.21 10.97 0.72
C THR A 110 4.40 12.16 0.16
N LEU A 111 3.92 12.06 -1.08
CA LEU A 111 2.99 13.06 -1.64
C LEU A 111 1.70 13.15 -0.81
N LYS A 112 1.13 12.00 -0.41
CA LYS A 112 -0.08 11.96 0.42
C LYS A 112 0.12 12.54 1.81
N LEU A 113 1.32 12.40 2.41
CA LEU A 113 1.67 13.10 3.65
C LEU A 113 1.55 14.62 3.46
N GLY A 114 2.13 15.18 2.40
CA GLY A 114 2.02 16.60 2.08
C GLY A 114 0.57 17.05 1.91
N GLN A 115 -0.20 16.32 1.10
CA GLN A 115 -1.62 16.61 0.90
C GLN A 115 -2.44 16.52 2.20
N THR A 116 -2.09 15.59 3.08
CA THR A 116 -2.77 15.42 4.37
C THR A 116 -2.43 16.56 5.33
N TYR A 117 -1.18 17.04 5.33
CA TYR A 117 -0.80 18.24 6.09
C TYR A 117 -1.54 19.50 5.61
N ILE A 118 -1.78 19.64 4.29
CA ILE A 118 -2.66 20.72 3.78
C ILE A 118 -4.06 20.65 4.42
N LYS A 119 -4.65 19.44 4.50
CA LYS A 119 -5.98 19.25 5.12
C LYS A 119 -5.97 19.56 6.62
N LEU A 120 -4.83 19.40 7.27
CA LEU A 120 -4.60 19.75 8.68
C LEU A 120 -4.17 21.21 8.88
N ARG A 121 -4.07 22.00 7.80
CA ARG A 121 -3.62 23.41 7.78
C ARG A 121 -2.17 23.62 8.26
N ASP A 122 -1.33 22.60 8.16
CA ASP A 122 0.10 22.66 8.44
C ASP A 122 0.87 22.78 7.11
N GLN A 123 0.91 24.01 6.59
CA GLN A 123 1.52 24.31 5.29
C GLN A 123 3.04 24.09 5.30
N GLU A 124 3.68 24.34 6.44
CA GLU A 124 5.12 24.15 6.58
C GLU A 124 5.51 22.68 6.39
N LYS A 125 4.86 21.78 7.13
CA LYS A 125 5.10 20.33 6.96
C LYS A 125 4.63 19.82 5.61
N ALA A 126 3.55 20.38 5.05
CA ALA A 126 3.13 20.03 3.71
C ALA A 126 4.22 20.31 2.68
N ARG A 127 4.80 21.52 2.71
CA ARG A 127 5.90 21.92 1.84
C ARG A 127 7.10 20.99 2.00
N LEU A 128 7.51 20.71 3.24
CA LEU A 128 8.61 19.79 3.52
C LEU A 128 8.39 18.40 2.87
N MET A 129 7.17 17.88 2.91
CA MET A 129 6.87 16.59 2.28
C MET A 129 6.87 16.67 0.76
N PHE A 130 6.38 17.77 0.16
CA PHE A 130 6.42 17.95 -1.28
C PHE A 130 7.87 18.14 -1.80
N ASP A 131 8.68 18.94 -1.11
CA ASP A 131 10.11 19.11 -1.44
C ASP A 131 10.82 17.75 -1.39
N ARG A 132 10.52 16.94 -0.36
CA ARG A 132 11.07 15.58 -0.25
C ARG A 132 10.70 14.68 -1.45
N VAL A 133 9.48 14.78 -1.98
CA VAL A 133 9.09 14.02 -3.19
C VAL A 133 9.89 14.49 -4.39
N ILE A 134 10.04 15.81 -4.56
CA ILE A 134 10.78 16.41 -5.67
C ILE A 134 12.24 15.96 -5.65
N ASP A 135 12.87 15.98 -4.48
CA ASP A 135 14.30 15.65 -4.31
C ASP A 135 14.59 14.15 -4.46
N GLN A 136 13.75 13.31 -3.86
CA GLN A 136 13.99 11.86 -3.81
C GLN A 136 13.45 11.10 -5.01
N TYR A 137 12.44 11.65 -5.69
CA TYR A 137 11.74 10.99 -6.80
C TYR A 137 11.51 11.95 -7.98
N PRO A 138 12.56 12.66 -8.49
CA PRO A 138 12.39 13.79 -9.42
C PRO A 138 11.67 13.44 -10.71
N GLU A 139 11.81 12.18 -11.19
CA GLU A 139 11.21 11.70 -12.43
C GLU A 139 9.83 11.05 -12.23
N SER A 140 9.30 11.05 -10.99
CA SER A 140 8.00 10.44 -10.72
C SER A 140 6.85 11.38 -11.09
N PRO A 141 5.68 10.85 -11.48
CA PRO A 141 4.48 11.68 -11.67
C PRO A 141 4.07 12.40 -10.38
N GLU A 142 4.41 11.84 -9.22
CA GLU A 142 4.19 12.46 -7.92
C GLU A 142 5.01 13.75 -7.75
N ALA A 143 6.23 13.82 -8.30
CA ALA A 143 7.07 15.01 -8.24
C ALA A 143 6.46 16.18 -9.04
N GLU A 144 5.82 15.91 -10.16
CA GLU A 144 5.10 16.93 -10.91
C GLU A 144 3.93 17.53 -10.11
N VAL A 145 3.20 16.67 -9.40
CA VAL A 145 2.11 17.11 -8.51
C VAL A 145 2.67 17.91 -7.34
N ALA A 146 3.79 17.47 -6.78
CA ALA A 146 4.44 18.14 -5.66
C ALA A 146 4.96 19.54 -6.05
N ARG A 147 5.59 19.70 -7.23
CA ARG A 147 6.05 21.03 -7.74
C ARG A 147 4.89 22.01 -7.81
N LYS A 148 3.77 21.62 -8.40
CA LYS A 148 2.57 22.45 -8.48
C LYS A 148 2.01 22.80 -7.09
N ALA A 149 2.08 21.86 -6.15
CA ALA A 149 1.61 22.11 -4.79
C ALA A 149 2.53 23.10 -4.04
N VAL A 150 3.85 23.01 -4.20
CA VAL A 150 4.82 23.96 -3.63
C VAL A 150 4.61 25.37 -4.21
N GLU A 151 4.42 25.46 -5.53
CA GLU A 151 4.12 26.75 -6.20
C GLU A 151 2.85 27.38 -5.62
N ALA A 152 1.79 26.62 -5.44
CA ALA A 152 0.53 27.08 -4.85
C ALA A 152 0.64 27.47 -3.36
N LEU A 153 1.66 26.98 -2.65
CA LEU A 153 1.94 27.34 -1.25
C LEU A 153 2.87 28.55 -1.13
N SER A 154 3.54 28.96 -2.20
CA SER A 154 4.35 30.15 -2.20
C SER A 154 3.43 31.37 -2.17
N PRO A 155 3.70 32.40 -1.33
CA PRO A 155 2.97 33.66 -1.41
C PRO A 155 3.09 34.18 -2.84
N SER A 156 1.97 34.50 -3.49
CA SER A 156 2.00 35.29 -4.72
C SER A 156 2.80 36.54 -4.42
N GLU A 157 3.95 36.73 -5.08
CA GLU A 157 4.63 38.03 -5.08
C GLU A 157 3.62 39.03 -5.63
N GLU A 158 3.01 39.81 -4.75
CA GLU A 158 2.29 40.97 -5.18
C GLU A 158 3.26 41.82 -5.98
N PRO A 159 2.91 42.24 -7.21
CA PRO A 159 3.79 43.15 -7.96
C PRO A 159 4.01 44.37 -7.08
N SER A 160 5.26 44.57 -6.66
CA SER A 160 5.68 45.72 -5.91
C SER A 160 5.20 46.97 -6.68
N THR A 161 4.12 47.59 -6.22
CA THR A 161 3.68 48.89 -6.70
C THR A 161 4.84 49.85 -6.49
N SER A 162 5.54 50.11 -7.58
CA SER A 162 6.54 51.14 -7.67
C SER A 162 5.97 52.43 -7.04
N SER A 163 6.57 52.84 -5.94
CA SER A 163 6.28 54.14 -5.31
C SER A 163 6.36 55.23 -6.35
N PRO A 164 5.38 56.15 -6.44
CA PRO A 164 5.49 57.32 -7.29
C PRO A 164 6.66 58.15 -6.81
N GLN A 165 7.63 58.41 -7.68
CA GLN A 165 8.66 59.38 -7.46
C GLN A 165 7.99 60.76 -7.38
N LEU A 166 7.96 61.34 -6.20
CA LEU A 166 7.68 62.74 -6.00
C LEU A 166 8.80 63.56 -6.66
N GLN A 167 8.54 64.05 -7.85
CA GLN A 167 9.35 65.10 -8.45
C GLN A 167 8.96 66.38 -7.72
N SER A 168 9.91 66.89 -6.94
CA SER A 168 9.85 68.26 -6.37
C SER A 168 10.39 69.24 -7.42
N GLU A 169 9.52 70.13 -7.89
CA GLU A 169 9.92 71.41 -8.43
C GLU A 169 10.23 72.38 -7.32
#